data_77442d915369c8bb0f8839a0d60f8a6f
#
_entry.id   77442d915369c8bb0f8839a0d60f8a6f
#
_cell.length_a   1.000
_cell.length_b   1.000
_cell.length_c   1.000
_cell.angle_alpha   90.00
_cell.angle_beta   90.00
_cell.angle_gamma   90.00
#
_symmetry.space_group_name_H-M   'P 1'
#
loop_
_entity.id
_entity.type
_entity.pdbx_description
1 polymer ?
#
loop_
_entity_poly.entity_id
_entity_poly.type
_entity_poly.pdbx_seq_one_letter_code
_entity_poly.pdbx_strand_id
1 'polypeptide(L)'
;MARRTPTSIQPGFVDIGSLRVHHMHGGRGSPVVFIHGLGSSGYMEWRFTLEPAAAHHRVFAPDLPGYGRTEKPRTRYTIPYFARFVERYIEDRGLRSVVLVGASLGGRIALELALEQPRLVRKLVLVNTLGLGRPQVRMAQMAYGLVTIPRVGEAVMRFTRDALHWASPKMIRRVAGRYAGASSDLERSMDDVYLENLREMYAGDDFHNAYLSTVRSLINPRALFGGHHDVTSRLHEIRVPLQLIWGADDPLFPVAHAARAHALVAHSRLAVIEGAGHSPQAERPEEFNRVLLKFIDG
;
A
#
# COMPACT_ATOMS: atom_id res chain seq x y z
N MET A 1 -24.50 0.11 -28.48
CA MET A 1 -23.57 0.61 -27.46
C MET A 1 -24.33 0.84 -26.16
N ALA A 2 -24.21 -0.06 -25.20
CA ALA A 2 -24.85 0.09 -23.89
C ALA A 2 -24.17 1.25 -23.15
N ARG A 3 -24.95 2.24 -22.71
CA ARG A 3 -24.47 3.32 -21.85
C ARG A 3 -23.99 2.68 -20.54
N ARG A 4 -22.67 2.67 -20.30
CA ARG A 4 -22.10 2.30 -19.01
C ARG A 4 -22.61 3.31 -17.98
N THR A 5 -23.37 2.84 -17.00
CA THR A 5 -23.73 3.64 -15.83
C THR A 5 -22.40 3.98 -15.12
N PRO A 6 -22.17 5.24 -14.72
CA PRO A 6 -20.96 5.57 -13.97
C PRO A 6 -20.90 4.71 -12.70
N THR A 7 -19.89 3.91 -12.56
CA THR A 7 -19.62 3.15 -11.33
C THR A 7 -19.00 4.12 -10.35
N SER A 8 -19.84 4.85 -9.58
CA SER A 8 -19.32 5.80 -8.61
C SER A 8 -18.65 5.07 -7.46
N ILE A 9 -17.35 5.32 -7.25
CA ILE A 9 -16.64 4.95 -6.04
C ILE A 9 -17.12 5.86 -4.92
N GLN A 10 -17.53 5.27 -3.81
CA GLN A 10 -18.09 5.99 -2.67
C GLN A 10 -17.26 5.72 -1.41
N PRO A 11 -17.03 6.75 -0.58
CA PRO A 11 -16.55 6.56 0.78
C PRO A 11 -17.66 5.97 1.65
N GLY A 12 -17.28 5.15 2.61
CA GLY A 12 -18.22 4.60 3.59
C GLY A 12 -17.52 4.20 4.88
N PHE A 13 -18.32 3.94 5.91
CA PHE A 13 -17.85 3.35 7.16
C PHE A 13 -18.51 1.99 7.37
N VAL A 14 -17.73 1.08 7.96
CA VAL A 14 -18.20 -0.25 8.34
C VAL A 14 -17.55 -0.65 9.65
N ASP A 15 -18.29 -1.35 10.50
CA ASP A 15 -17.75 -1.90 11.73
C ASP A 15 -17.16 -3.28 11.44
N ILE A 16 -15.90 -3.47 11.82
CA ILE A 16 -15.16 -4.73 11.74
C ILE A 16 -14.82 -5.13 13.19
N GLY A 17 -15.62 -6.02 13.76
CA GLY A 17 -15.63 -6.22 15.20
C GLY A 17 -15.98 -4.93 15.93
N SER A 18 -15.11 -4.44 16.80
CA SER A 18 -15.29 -3.16 17.53
C SER A 18 -14.65 -1.96 16.83
N LEU A 19 -14.05 -2.15 15.65
CA LEU A 19 -13.30 -1.09 14.96
C LEU A 19 -14.16 -0.45 13.87
N ARG A 20 -14.34 0.87 13.91
CA ARG A 20 -14.99 1.64 12.86
C ARG A 20 -14.01 1.92 11.74
N VAL A 21 -14.24 1.31 10.59
CA VAL A 21 -13.34 1.31 9.42
C VAL A 21 -13.90 2.16 8.31
N HIS A 22 -13.12 3.14 7.87
CA HIS A 22 -13.39 3.87 6.62
C HIS A 22 -12.88 3.07 5.43
N HIS A 23 -13.63 3.06 4.33
CA HIS A 23 -13.23 2.44 3.09
C HIS A 23 -13.81 3.14 1.87
N MET A 24 -13.10 3.07 0.76
CA MET A 24 -13.67 3.34 -0.55
C MET A 24 -14.25 2.05 -1.10
N HIS A 25 -15.43 2.12 -1.73
CA HIS A 25 -16.06 0.94 -2.33
C HIS A 25 -16.93 1.31 -3.52
N GLY A 26 -17.14 0.35 -4.43
CA GLY A 26 -18.01 0.55 -5.59
C GLY A 26 -17.97 -0.63 -6.55
N GLY A 27 -18.63 -0.47 -7.69
CA GLY A 27 -18.67 -1.47 -8.73
C GLY A 27 -19.51 -2.72 -8.39
N ARG A 28 -19.49 -3.70 -9.30
CA ARG A 28 -20.19 -4.99 -9.20
C ARG A 28 -19.33 -6.09 -9.79
N GLY A 29 -19.60 -7.34 -9.43
CA GLY A 29 -18.84 -8.49 -9.92
C GLY A 29 -17.92 -9.11 -8.87
N SER A 30 -16.83 -9.71 -9.32
CA SER A 30 -15.85 -10.38 -8.45
C SER A 30 -15.17 -9.40 -7.51
N PRO A 31 -14.98 -9.76 -6.22
CA PRO A 31 -14.40 -8.84 -5.24
C PRO A 31 -12.89 -8.65 -5.45
N VAL A 32 -12.47 -7.38 -5.40
CA VAL A 32 -11.08 -6.96 -5.38
C VAL A 32 -10.86 -6.09 -4.15
N VAL A 33 -9.88 -6.44 -3.32
CA VAL A 33 -9.51 -5.69 -2.12
C VAL A 33 -8.14 -5.08 -2.31
N PHE A 34 -8.05 -3.76 -2.13
CA PHE A 34 -6.86 -2.95 -2.31
C PHE A 34 -6.29 -2.52 -0.96
N ILE A 35 -5.04 -2.86 -0.67
CA ILE A 35 -4.36 -2.55 0.59
C ILE A 35 -3.27 -1.50 0.34
N HIS A 36 -3.39 -0.36 1.01
CA HIS A 36 -2.47 0.76 0.86
C HIS A 36 -1.14 0.59 1.59
N GLY A 37 -0.16 1.41 1.22
CA GLY A 37 1.17 1.47 1.81
C GLY A 37 1.25 2.25 3.14
N LEU A 38 2.46 2.34 3.68
CA LEU A 38 2.76 3.09 4.90
C LEU A 38 2.52 4.59 4.69
N GLY A 39 1.79 5.22 5.60
CA GLY A 39 1.54 6.67 5.54
C GLY A 39 0.57 7.08 4.42
N SER A 40 -0.28 6.17 3.95
CA SER A 40 -1.28 6.38 2.93
C SER A 40 -2.69 6.04 3.43
N SER A 41 -3.67 6.03 2.54
CA SER A 41 -5.04 5.57 2.78
C SER A 41 -5.57 4.86 1.54
N GLY A 42 -6.71 4.19 1.66
CA GLY A 42 -7.34 3.50 0.54
C GLY A 42 -7.60 4.43 -0.65
N TYR A 43 -8.05 5.66 -0.38
CA TYR A 43 -8.24 6.66 -1.43
C TYR A 43 -6.92 7.18 -1.99
N MET A 44 -6.00 7.65 -1.14
CA MET A 44 -4.75 8.27 -1.57
C MET A 44 -3.92 7.33 -2.44
N GLU A 45 -3.85 6.05 -2.07
CA GLU A 45 -3.07 5.05 -2.80
C GLU A 45 -3.70 4.65 -4.13
N TRP A 46 -5.04 4.48 -4.17
CA TRP A 46 -5.71 3.77 -5.25
C TRP A 46 -6.67 4.60 -6.09
N ARG A 47 -6.75 5.94 -5.89
CA ARG A 47 -7.74 6.82 -6.53
C ARG A 47 -7.77 6.76 -8.06
N PHE A 48 -6.63 6.50 -8.71
CA PHE A 48 -6.57 6.35 -10.16
C PHE A 48 -6.87 4.93 -10.66
N THR A 49 -7.01 3.98 -9.73
CA THR A 49 -7.23 2.56 -10.03
C THR A 49 -8.65 2.11 -9.71
N LEU A 50 -9.28 2.70 -8.68
CA LEU A 50 -10.57 2.24 -8.18
C LEU A 50 -11.68 2.33 -9.24
N GLU A 51 -11.83 3.47 -9.93
CA GLU A 51 -12.86 3.63 -10.97
C GLU A 51 -12.64 2.69 -12.17
N PRO A 52 -11.43 2.58 -12.77
CA PRO A 52 -11.18 1.59 -13.80
C PRO A 52 -11.47 0.15 -13.38
N ALA A 53 -11.11 -0.24 -12.16
CA ALA A 53 -11.37 -1.57 -11.65
C ALA A 53 -12.87 -1.79 -11.36
N ALA A 54 -13.57 -0.79 -10.86
CA ALA A 54 -15.00 -0.86 -10.56
C ALA A 54 -15.89 -1.02 -11.81
N ALA A 55 -15.35 -0.74 -12.99
CA ALA A 55 -16.08 -0.96 -14.24
C ALA A 55 -16.43 -2.45 -14.46
N HIS A 56 -15.66 -3.37 -13.89
CA HIS A 56 -15.82 -4.82 -14.08
C HIS A 56 -15.84 -5.62 -12.76
N HIS A 57 -15.43 -5.01 -11.66
CA HIS A 57 -15.26 -5.67 -10.37
C HIS A 57 -15.99 -4.92 -9.25
N ARG A 58 -16.28 -5.64 -8.17
CA ARG A 58 -16.68 -5.03 -6.91
C ARG A 58 -15.43 -4.71 -6.10
N VAL A 59 -15.08 -3.43 -5.99
CA VAL A 59 -13.84 -2.97 -5.39
C VAL A 59 -14.02 -2.49 -3.96
N PHE A 60 -12.99 -2.70 -3.15
CA PHE A 60 -12.89 -2.27 -1.76
C PHE A 60 -11.47 -1.81 -1.47
N ALA A 61 -11.33 -0.63 -0.87
CA ALA A 61 -10.04 -0.11 -0.42
C ALA A 61 -10.20 0.42 1.01
N PRO A 62 -10.10 -0.45 2.03
CA PRO A 62 -10.15 -0.01 3.43
C PRO A 62 -8.91 0.80 3.79
N ASP A 63 -9.11 1.81 4.63
CA ASP A 63 -8.01 2.41 5.37
C ASP A 63 -7.61 1.43 6.48
N LEU A 64 -6.33 1.08 6.55
CA LEU A 64 -5.79 0.22 7.60
C LEU A 64 -5.99 0.86 8.97
N PRO A 65 -6.17 0.08 10.06
CA PRO A 65 -6.21 0.62 11.41
C PRO A 65 -5.00 1.52 11.69
N GLY A 66 -5.25 2.69 12.26
CA GLY A 66 -4.19 3.68 12.50
C GLY A 66 -3.95 4.66 11.35
N TYR A 67 -4.57 4.45 10.17
CA TYR A 67 -4.37 5.24 8.96
C TYR A 67 -5.69 5.81 8.44
N GLY A 68 -5.58 6.82 7.55
CA GLY A 68 -6.72 7.47 6.94
C GLY A 68 -7.76 7.91 7.97
N ARG A 69 -9.02 7.58 7.69
CA ARG A 69 -10.18 7.88 8.55
C ARG A 69 -10.64 6.70 9.41
N THR A 70 -9.98 5.55 9.31
CA THR A 70 -10.20 4.42 10.21
C THR A 70 -9.72 4.77 11.62
N GLU A 71 -10.38 4.21 12.63
CA GLU A 71 -9.99 4.35 14.03
C GLU A 71 -8.52 3.95 14.27
N LYS A 72 -7.93 4.59 15.28
CA LYS A 72 -6.51 4.48 15.61
C LYS A 72 -6.32 3.93 17.02
N PRO A 73 -6.68 2.63 17.27
CA PRO A 73 -6.57 2.04 18.59
C PRO A 73 -5.12 2.02 19.07
N ARG A 74 -4.92 2.19 20.38
CA ARG A 74 -3.60 2.06 21.01
C ARG A 74 -3.21 0.59 21.09
N THR A 75 -2.45 0.13 20.10
CA THR A 75 -1.99 -1.25 19.96
C THR A 75 -0.61 -1.32 19.31
N ARG A 76 -0.05 -2.52 19.22
CA ARG A 76 1.16 -2.77 18.42
C ARG A 76 0.77 -3.04 16.97
N TYR A 77 1.11 -2.13 16.09
CA TYR A 77 0.85 -2.23 14.66
C TYR A 77 1.94 -3.07 13.97
N THR A 78 1.66 -4.35 13.81
CA THR A 78 2.58 -5.35 13.21
C THR A 78 1.99 -5.94 11.93
N ILE A 79 2.81 -6.58 11.07
CA ILE A 79 2.30 -7.27 9.88
C ILE A 79 1.20 -8.29 10.23
N PRO A 80 1.37 -9.19 11.22
CA PRO A 80 0.29 -10.11 11.60
C PRO A 80 -0.98 -9.41 12.13
N TYR A 81 -0.85 -8.25 12.78
CA TYR A 81 -2.02 -7.46 13.19
C TYR A 81 -2.81 -6.97 11.99
N PHE A 82 -2.14 -6.37 11.01
CA PHE A 82 -2.77 -5.90 9.79
C PHE A 82 -3.33 -7.04 8.94
N ALA A 83 -2.62 -8.16 8.82
CA ALA A 83 -3.11 -9.33 8.07
C ALA A 83 -4.40 -9.88 8.67
N ARG A 84 -4.49 -10.02 10.01
CA ARG A 84 -5.73 -10.40 10.72
C ARG A 84 -6.85 -9.37 10.54
N PHE A 85 -6.53 -8.08 10.49
CA PHE A 85 -7.52 -7.05 10.19
C PHE A 85 -8.09 -7.24 8.78
N VAL A 86 -7.24 -7.46 7.76
CA VAL A 86 -7.68 -7.68 6.38
C VAL A 86 -8.49 -8.97 6.25
N GLU A 87 -8.08 -10.03 6.94
CA GLU A 87 -8.84 -11.29 7.04
C GLU A 87 -10.26 -11.03 7.55
N ARG A 88 -10.39 -10.39 8.71
CA ARG A 88 -11.70 -10.05 9.30
C ARG A 88 -12.50 -9.12 8.41
N TYR A 89 -11.87 -8.13 7.79
CA TYR A 89 -12.54 -7.24 6.84
C TYR A 89 -13.18 -8.03 5.68
N ILE A 90 -12.45 -8.99 5.11
CA ILE A 90 -12.94 -9.85 4.05
C ILE A 90 -14.13 -10.70 4.55
N GLU A 91 -14.00 -11.33 5.72
CA GLU A 91 -15.01 -12.21 6.29
C GLU A 91 -16.27 -11.44 6.72
N ASP A 92 -16.15 -10.34 7.47
CA ASP A 92 -17.27 -9.53 7.97
C ASP A 92 -18.03 -8.84 6.82
N ARG A 93 -17.36 -8.59 5.68
CA ARG A 93 -18.01 -8.11 4.45
C ARG A 93 -18.66 -9.24 3.63
N GLY A 94 -18.64 -10.47 4.11
CA GLY A 94 -19.15 -11.63 3.40
C GLY A 94 -18.44 -11.93 2.08
N LEU A 95 -17.19 -11.45 1.93
CA LEU A 95 -16.40 -11.68 0.74
C LEU A 95 -15.74 -13.06 0.82
N ARG A 96 -15.62 -13.69 -0.35
CA ARG A 96 -14.95 -15.00 -0.45
C ARG A 96 -14.08 -15.00 -1.71
N SER A 97 -12.88 -15.61 -1.61
CA SER A 97 -12.01 -15.79 -2.77
C SER A 97 -11.74 -14.48 -3.51
N VAL A 98 -11.17 -13.49 -2.81
CA VAL A 98 -10.93 -12.15 -3.34
C VAL A 98 -9.68 -12.09 -4.22
N VAL A 99 -9.62 -11.14 -5.15
CA VAL A 99 -8.34 -10.65 -5.66
C VAL A 99 -7.79 -9.67 -4.62
N LEU A 100 -6.57 -9.92 -4.16
CA LEU A 100 -5.91 -9.08 -3.17
C LEU A 100 -4.78 -8.30 -3.84
N VAL A 101 -4.85 -6.97 -3.77
CA VAL A 101 -3.88 -6.05 -4.37
C VAL A 101 -3.25 -5.23 -3.26
N GLY A 102 -1.93 -5.26 -3.14
CA GLY A 102 -1.23 -4.51 -2.10
C GLY A 102 0.00 -3.77 -2.60
N ALA A 103 0.17 -2.52 -2.15
CA ALA A 103 1.34 -1.70 -2.46
C ALA A 103 2.25 -1.55 -1.23
N SER A 104 3.57 -1.66 -1.42
CA SER A 104 4.58 -1.43 -0.39
C SER A 104 4.30 -2.25 0.90
N LEU A 105 4.01 -1.59 2.02
CA LEU A 105 3.54 -2.24 3.26
C LEU A 105 2.28 -3.09 3.02
N GLY A 106 1.31 -2.55 2.27
CA GLY A 106 0.07 -3.28 1.92
C GLY A 106 0.35 -4.54 1.12
N GLY A 107 1.36 -4.54 0.27
CA GLY A 107 1.83 -5.72 -0.44
C GLY A 107 2.39 -6.78 0.52
N ARG A 108 3.17 -6.37 1.53
CA ARG A 108 3.67 -7.30 2.55
C ARG A 108 2.55 -7.89 3.41
N ILE A 109 1.53 -7.09 3.72
CA ILE A 109 0.33 -7.55 4.43
C ILE A 109 -0.46 -8.55 3.57
N ALA A 110 -0.67 -8.22 2.29
CA ALA A 110 -1.35 -9.10 1.35
C ALA A 110 -0.63 -10.44 1.16
N LEU A 111 0.70 -10.40 1.10
CA LEU A 111 1.55 -11.59 1.02
C LEU A 111 1.44 -12.46 2.28
N GLU A 112 1.44 -11.83 3.47
CA GLU A 112 1.22 -12.56 4.73
C GLU A 112 -0.12 -13.27 4.72
N LEU A 113 -1.20 -12.57 4.35
CA LEU A 113 -2.53 -13.17 4.30
C LEU A 113 -2.61 -14.30 3.27
N ALA A 114 -1.99 -14.17 2.11
CA ALA A 114 -1.98 -15.22 1.09
C ALA A 114 -1.22 -16.47 1.53
N LEU A 115 -0.20 -16.33 2.38
CA LEU A 115 0.54 -17.45 2.97
C LEU A 115 -0.24 -18.13 4.09
N GLU A 116 -0.88 -17.34 4.98
CA GLU A 116 -1.57 -17.88 6.16
C GLU A 116 -3.01 -18.35 5.84
N GLN A 117 -3.69 -17.69 4.89
CA GLN A 117 -5.10 -17.94 4.54
C GLN A 117 -5.31 -18.03 3.01
N PRO A 118 -4.64 -18.94 2.29
CA PRO A 118 -4.70 -19.02 0.83
C PRO A 118 -6.13 -19.21 0.29
N ARG A 119 -7.04 -19.78 1.07
CA ARG A 119 -8.45 -19.98 0.72
C ARG A 119 -9.22 -18.67 0.51
N LEU A 120 -8.80 -17.58 1.14
CA LEU A 120 -9.44 -16.28 1.02
C LEU A 120 -8.97 -15.53 -0.24
N VAL A 121 -7.81 -15.90 -0.79
CA VAL A 121 -7.15 -15.17 -1.87
C VAL A 121 -7.27 -15.97 -3.17
N ARG A 122 -7.95 -15.42 -4.18
CA ARG A 122 -8.07 -16.01 -5.52
C ARG A 122 -6.88 -15.67 -6.41
N LYS A 123 -6.41 -14.44 -6.35
CA LYS A 123 -5.24 -13.91 -7.05
C LYS A 123 -4.54 -12.90 -6.15
N LEU A 124 -3.24 -12.82 -6.25
CA LEU A 124 -2.41 -11.88 -5.50
C LEU A 124 -1.70 -10.93 -6.46
N VAL A 125 -1.78 -9.63 -6.18
CA VAL A 125 -1.03 -8.59 -6.90
C VAL A 125 -0.18 -7.82 -5.91
N LEU A 126 1.12 -7.81 -6.13
CA LEU A 126 2.12 -7.14 -5.30
C LEU A 126 2.75 -5.99 -6.08
N VAL A 127 2.65 -4.78 -5.52
CA VAL A 127 3.13 -3.54 -6.14
C VAL A 127 4.26 -2.96 -5.30
N ASN A 128 5.46 -2.84 -5.84
CA ASN A 128 6.64 -2.30 -5.15
C ASN A 128 6.71 -2.74 -3.67
N THR A 129 6.62 -4.04 -3.45
CA THR A 129 6.29 -4.66 -2.16
C THR A 129 7.49 -4.75 -1.22
N LEU A 130 7.26 -4.40 0.05
CA LEU A 130 8.18 -4.68 1.14
C LEU A 130 8.32 -6.19 1.38
N GLY A 131 9.51 -6.65 1.80
CA GLY A 131 9.75 -8.03 2.26
C GLY A 131 10.27 -8.99 1.21
N LEU A 132 10.58 -8.53 0.00
CA LEU A 132 11.20 -9.32 -1.06
C LEU A 132 12.72 -9.05 -1.20
N GLY A 133 13.30 -8.35 -0.22
CA GLY A 133 14.70 -7.98 -0.16
C GLY A 133 14.94 -6.77 0.73
N ARG A 134 16.19 -6.33 0.82
CA ARG A 134 16.58 -5.18 1.65
C ARG A 134 16.40 -3.87 0.88
N PRO A 135 15.83 -2.81 1.49
CA PRO A 135 15.81 -1.48 0.89
C PRO A 135 17.23 -1.02 0.55
N GLN A 136 17.43 -0.40 -0.61
CA GLN A 136 18.79 0.00 -1.05
C GLN A 136 19.23 1.39 -0.58
N VAL A 137 18.30 2.26 -0.21
CA VAL A 137 18.64 3.66 0.10
C VAL A 137 19.16 3.78 1.52
N ARG A 138 20.50 3.94 1.66
CA ARG A 138 21.13 4.20 2.97
C ARG A 138 20.50 5.39 3.72
N MET A 139 20.16 6.47 3.01
CA MET A 139 19.50 7.64 3.63
C MET A 139 18.10 7.32 4.14
N ALA A 140 17.30 6.55 3.39
CA ALA A 140 16.00 6.11 3.85
C ALA A 140 16.13 5.17 5.06
N GLN A 141 17.10 4.25 5.06
CA GLN A 141 17.40 3.38 6.18
C GLN A 141 17.81 4.20 7.43
N MET A 142 18.62 5.24 7.26
CA MET A 142 19.02 6.14 8.36
C MET A 142 17.82 6.95 8.88
N ALA A 143 17.01 7.53 7.98
CA ALA A 143 15.82 8.30 8.35
C ALA A 143 14.79 7.42 9.09
N TYR A 144 14.51 6.24 8.57
CA TYR A 144 13.64 5.27 9.24
C TYR A 144 14.26 4.75 10.54
N GLY A 145 15.58 4.58 10.59
CA GLY A 145 16.32 4.21 11.81
C GLY A 145 16.15 5.27 12.91
N LEU A 146 16.30 6.55 12.59
CA LEU A 146 16.09 7.66 13.54
C LEU A 146 14.65 7.68 14.07
N VAL A 147 13.67 7.45 13.21
CA VAL A 147 12.26 7.40 13.59
C VAL A 147 11.96 6.26 14.58
N THR A 148 12.75 5.18 14.59
CA THR A 148 12.57 4.09 15.56
C THR A 148 13.02 4.45 16.99
N ILE A 149 13.86 5.45 17.15
CA ILE A 149 14.39 5.86 18.47
C ILE A 149 13.26 6.57 19.25
N PRO A 150 12.89 6.11 20.47
CA PRO A 150 11.93 6.78 21.31
C PRO A 150 12.28 8.26 21.54
N ARG A 151 11.30 9.12 21.58
CA ARG A 151 11.38 10.59 21.67
C ARG A 151 11.89 11.28 20.39
N VAL A 152 12.88 10.68 19.68
CA VAL A 152 13.35 11.21 18.38
C VAL A 152 12.25 11.02 17.32
N GLY A 153 11.68 9.83 17.22
CA GLY A 153 10.58 9.56 16.28
C GLY A 153 9.38 10.48 16.49
N GLU A 154 8.97 10.67 17.75
CA GLU A 154 7.87 11.59 18.09
C GLU A 154 8.21 13.05 17.73
N ALA A 155 9.45 13.48 17.94
CA ALA A 155 9.88 14.82 17.53
C ALA A 155 9.88 14.97 15.99
N VAL A 156 10.36 13.96 15.26
CA VAL A 156 10.30 13.94 13.78
C VAL A 156 8.86 14.00 13.28
N MET A 157 7.95 13.25 13.87
CA MET A 157 6.53 13.27 13.45
C MET A 157 5.89 14.64 13.69
N ARG A 158 6.14 15.27 14.84
CA ARG A 158 5.67 16.64 15.12
C ARG A 158 6.25 17.64 14.12
N PHE A 159 7.56 17.57 13.87
CA PHE A 159 8.20 18.42 12.86
C PHE A 159 7.60 18.22 11.46
N THR A 160 7.34 16.97 11.07
CA THR A 160 6.72 16.64 9.77
C THR A 160 5.32 17.22 9.68
N ARG A 161 4.50 17.09 10.73
CA ARG A 161 3.17 17.73 10.80
C ARG A 161 3.26 19.24 10.57
N ASP A 162 4.14 19.90 11.35
CA ASP A 162 4.28 21.34 11.29
C ASP A 162 4.83 21.78 9.92
N ALA A 163 5.82 21.04 9.38
CA ALA A 163 6.34 21.28 8.04
C ALA A 163 5.26 21.11 6.95
N LEU A 164 4.42 20.08 7.02
CA LEU A 164 3.32 19.88 6.08
C LEU A 164 2.27 20.99 6.16
N HIS A 165 2.04 21.54 7.36
CA HIS A 165 1.11 22.64 7.55
C HIS A 165 1.58 23.92 6.85
N TRP A 166 2.88 24.25 6.94
CA TRP A 166 3.45 25.49 6.40
C TRP A 166 4.04 25.34 4.98
N ALA A 167 4.35 24.12 4.55
CA ALA A 167 4.96 23.90 3.24
C ALA A 167 3.99 24.19 2.10
N SER A 168 4.48 24.88 1.08
CA SER A 168 3.72 25.01 -0.18
C SER A 168 3.57 23.67 -0.89
N PRO A 169 2.51 23.47 -1.70
CA PRO A 169 2.34 22.28 -2.53
C PRO A 169 3.60 21.95 -3.36
N LYS A 170 4.24 22.96 -3.94
CA LYS A 170 5.47 22.81 -4.73
C LYS A 170 6.62 22.23 -3.91
N MET A 171 6.77 22.63 -2.64
CA MET A 171 7.82 22.12 -1.76
C MET A 171 7.55 20.68 -1.36
N ILE A 172 6.31 20.32 -1.06
CA ILE A 172 5.93 18.94 -0.73
C ILE A 172 6.20 18.03 -1.93
N ARG A 173 5.74 18.40 -3.14
CA ARG A 173 6.00 17.66 -4.39
C ARG A 173 7.50 17.49 -4.67
N ARG A 174 8.31 18.54 -4.44
CA ARG A 174 9.78 18.47 -4.60
C ARG A 174 10.43 17.43 -3.68
N VAL A 175 9.97 17.32 -2.44
CA VAL A 175 10.49 16.32 -1.50
C VAL A 175 10.02 14.92 -1.90
N ALA A 176 8.76 14.77 -2.24
CA ALA A 176 8.17 13.51 -2.69
C ALA A 176 8.80 13.00 -4.01
N GLY A 177 9.20 13.91 -4.89
CA GLY A 177 9.85 13.58 -6.15
C GLY A 177 11.14 12.75 -6.02
N ARG A 178 11.72 12.68 -4.83
CA ARG A 178 12.86 11.80 -4.55
C ARG A 178 12.49 10.31 -4.56
N TYR A 179 11.21 10.00 -4.45
CA TYR A 179 10.68 8.63 -4.45
C TYR A 179 9.92 8.29 -5.74
N ALA A 180 9.75 9.26 -6.62
CA ALA A 180 9.08 9.14 -7.90
C ALA A 180 10.06 8.81 -9.03
N GLY A 181 9.57 8.18 -10.08
CA GLY A 181 10.35 7.91 -11.29
C GLY A 181 10.64 9.18 -12.10
N ALA A 182 11.61 9.09 -12.99
CA ALA A 182 12.11 10.21 -13.77
C ALA A 182 11.03 10.89 -14.66
N SER A 183 10.00 10.15 -15.03
CA SER A 183 8.90 10.63 -15.89
C SER A 183 7.58 10.85 -15.14
N SER A 184 7.62 10.92 -13.80
CA SER A 184 6.42 11.08 -12.99
C SER A 184 5.83 12.48 -13.06
N ASP A 185 4.52 12.56 -13.32
CA ASP A 185 3.75 13.79 -13.18
C ASP A 185 3.32 13.96 -11.71
N LEU A 186 4.14 14.69 -10.94
CA LEU A 186 3.90 14.94 -9.52
C LEU A 186 2.73 15.90 -9.27
N GLU A 187 2.39 16.76 -10.23
CA GLU A 187 1.24 17.64 -10.08
C GLU A 187 -0.06 16.87 -10.16
N ARG A 188 -0.13 15.88 -11.06
CA ARG A 188 -1.25 14.96 -11.17
C ARG A 188 -1.28 13.94 -10.03
N SER A 189 -0.15 13.31 -9.72
CA SER A 189 -0.06 12.25 -8.72
C SER A 189 -0.15 12.75 -7.27
N MET A 190 0.03 14.04 -7.04
CA MET A 190 -0.11 14.71 -5.75
C MET A 190 -0.90 16.02 -5.93
N ASP A 191 -2.12 15.89 -6.42
CA ASP A 191 -3.05 17.02 -6.57
C ASP A 191 -3.44 17.65 -5.21
N ASP A 192 -4.17 18.74 -5.24
CA ASP A 192 -4.51 19.45 -4.01
C ASP A 192 -5.38 18.62 -3.05
N VAL A 193 -6.23 17.74 -3.59
CA VAL A 193 -7.04 16.81 -2.78
C VAL A 193 -6.14 15.79 -2.07
N TYR A 194 -5.12 15.27 -2.76
CA TYR A 194 -4.12 14.40 -2.13
C TYR A 194 -3.38 15.12 -1.01
N LEU A 195 -2.92 16.34 -1.25
CA LEU A 195 -2.17 17.12 -0.27
C LEU A 195 -3.01 17.50 0.95
N GLU A 196 -4.29 17.77 0.77
CA GLU A 196 -5.23 18.03 1.87
C GLU A 196 -5.42 16.77 2.73
N ASN A 197 -5.70 15.62 2.13
CA ASN A 197 -5.79 14.34 2.84
C ASN A 197 -4.48 13.99 3.58
N LEU A 198 -3.32 14.29 2.98
CA LEU A 198 -2.03 14.08 3.61
C LEU A 198 -1.89 14.94 4.87
N ARG A 199 -2.21 16.23 4.78
CA ARG A 199 -2.17 17.15 5.92
C ARG A 199 -3.14 16.74 7.02
N GLU A 200 -4.39 16.42 6.67
CA GLU A 200 -5.41 15.93 7.60
C GLU A 200 -4.93 14.69 8.36
N MET A 201 -4.36 13.71 7.64
CA MET A 201 -3.86 12.48 8.25
C MET A 201 -2.70 12.75 9.21
N TYR A 202 -1.73 13.61 8.84
CA TYR A 202 -0.58 13.92 9.67
C TYR A 202 -0.89 14.87 10.83
N ALA A 203 -2.05 15.52 10.85
CA ALA A 203 -2.42 16.45 11.92
C ALA A 203 -2.63 15.77 13.28
N GLY A 204 -3.05 14.49 13.30
CA GLY A 204 -3.44 13.78 14.51
C GLY A 204 -2.31 13.02 15.18
N ASP A 205 -2.15 13.16 16.50
CA ASP A 205 -1.15 12.43 17.29
C ASP A 205 -1.40 10.91 17.30
N ASP A 206 -2.64 10.47 17.18
CA ASP A 206 -2.97 9.03 17.09
C ASP A 206 -2.43 8.41 15.81
N PHE A 207 -2.41 9.15 14.69
CA PHE A 207 -1.74 8.72 13.49
C PHE A 207 -0.22 8.60 13.71
N HIS A 208 0.39 9.58 14.39
CA HIS A 208 1.82 9.53 14.71
C HIS A 208 2.16 8.28 15.52
N ASN A 209 1.35 7.95 16.53
CA ASN A 209 1.53 6.75 17.34
C ASN A 209 1.42 5.47 16.51
N ALA A 210 0.42 5.38 15.62
CA ALA A 210 0.24 4.24 14.73
C ALA A 210 1.40 4.10 13.74
N TYR A 211 1.81 5.20 13.10
CA TYR A 211 2.93 5.24 12.17
C TYR A 211 4.23 4.78 12.83
N LEU A 212 4.57 5.36 13.99
CA LEU A 212 5.78 5.02 14.75
C LEU A 212 5.76 3.57 15.21
N SER A 213 4.62 3.08 15.70
CA SER A 213 4.45 1.67 16.09
C SER A 213 4.67 0.74 14.91
N THR A 214 4.11 1.07 13.74
CA THR A 214 4.30 0.31 12.51
C THR A 214 5.78 0.28 12.12
N VAL A 215 6.43 1.44 11.99
CA VAL A 215 7.84 1.52 11.61
C VAL A 215 8.73 0.77 12.60
N ARG A 216 8.50 0.93 13.90
CA ARG A 216 9.24 0.20 14.96
C ARG A 216 9.03 -1.31 14.90
N SER A 217 7.88 -1.78 14.42
CA SER A 217 7.65 -3.21 14.21
C SER A 217 8.35 -3.75 12.96
N LEU A 218 8.55 -2.91 11.95
CA LEU A 218 9.22 -3.25 10.70
C LEU A 218 10.74 -3.21 10.81
N ILE A 219 11.27 -2.35 11.68
CA ILE A 219 12.71 -2.14 11.82
C ILE A 219 13.13 -2.57 13.22
N ASN A 220 13.84 -3.68 13.32
CA ASN A 220 14.47 -4.07 14.58
C ASN A 220 15.77 -3.27 14.75
N PRO A 221 15.93 -2.44 15.83
CA PRO A 221 17.16 -1.67 16.06
C PRO A 221 18.41 -2.53 16.18
N ARG A 222 18.29 -3.79 16.64
CA ARG A 222 19.41 -4.74 16.73
C ARG A 222 19.82 -5.34 15.40
N ALA A 223 19.01 -5.14 14.37
CA ALA A 223 19.25 -5.61 13.03
C ALA A 223 19.23 -4.46 12.02
N LEU A 224 19.75 -3.29 12.39
CA LEU A 224 20.07 -2.20 11.46
C LEU A 224 20.85 -2.69 10.22
N PHE A 225 21.35 -3.91 10.25
CA PHE A 225 22.16 -4.54 9.22
C PHE A 225 21.62 -5.89 8.71
N GLY A 226 20.45 -6.37 9.15
CA GLY A 226 19.98 -7.71 8.80
C GLY A 226 18.48 -7.88 8.73
N GLY A 227 18.03 -8.29 7.57
CA GLY A 227 16.90 -9.17 7.26
C GLY A 227 15.60 -9.04 8.05
N HIS A 228 14.90 -7.90 7.97
CA HIS A 228 13.60 -7.78 8.58
C HIS A 228 12.50 -7.99 7.57
N HIS A 229 11.56 -8.85 7.92
CA HIS A 229 10.38 -9.14 7.13
C HIS A 229 10.64 -9.68 5.71
N ASP A 230 11.90 -10.12 5.41
CA ASP A 230 12.20 -10.85 4.19
C ASP A 230 11.51 -12.22 4.26
N VAL A 231 10.55 -12.43 3.38
CA VAL A 231 9.78 -13.66 3.27
C VAL A 231 10.13 -14.46 2.02
N THR A 232 11.26 -14.15 1.41
CA THR A 232 11.71 -14.78 0.16
C THR A 232 11.80 -16.30 0.31
N SER A 233 12.19 -16.80 1.49
CA SER A 233 12.24 -18.23 1.80
C SER A 233 10.88 -18.91 1.80
N ARG A 234 9.78 -18.17 1.98
CA ARG A 234 8.41 -18.68 2.01
C ARG A 234 7.66 -18.50 0.68
N LEU A 235 8.24 -17.85 -0.32
CA LEU A 235 7.55 -17.57 -1.59
C LEU A 235 7.12 -18.85 -2.33
N HIS A 236 7.83 -19.95 -2.13
CA HIS A 236 7.48 -21.26 -2.68
C HIS A 236 6.16 -21.83 -2.11
N GLU A 237 5.67 -21.30 -0.99
CA GLU A 237 4.39 -21.68 -0.38
C GLU A 237 3.18 -21.01 -1.08
N ILE A 238 3.39 -19.98 -1.91
CA ILE A 238 2.32 -19.28 -2.64
C ILE A 238 1.67 -20.23 -3.63
N ARG A 239 0.35 -20.42 -3.50
CA ARG A 239 -0.45 -21.35 -4.32
C ARG A 239 -1.37 -20.64 -5.31
N VAL A 240 -1.58 -19.34 -5.11
CA VAL A 240 -2.49 -18.54 -5.93
C VAL A 240 -1.76 -17.86 -7.08
N PRO A 241 -2.41 -17.57 -8.22
CA PRO A 241 -1.79 -16.78 -9.28
C PRO A 241 -1.27 -15.45 -8.75
N LEU A 242 -0.01 -15.14 -9.07
CA LEU A 242 0.72 -13.98 -8.59
C LEU A 242 1.10 -13.05 -9.74
N GLN A 243 0.76 -11.76 -9.61
CA GLN A 243 1.27 -10.68 -10.45
C GLN A 243 2.18 -9.76 -9.62
N LEU A 244 3.39 -9.57 -10.07
CA LEU A 244 4.31 -8.55 -9.57
C LEU A 244 4.25 -7.35 -10.52
N ILE A 245 3.99 -6.14 -10.00
CA ILE A 245 4.03 -4.89 -10.77
C ILE A 245 5.04 -3.97 -10.09
N TRP A 246 6.01 -3.47 -10.85
CA TRP A 246 7.13 -2.74 -10.28
C TRP A 246 7.50 -1.52 -11.09
N GLY A 247 7.75 -0.38 -10.44
CA GLY A 247 8.35 0.79 -11.08
C GLY A 247 9.84 0.54 -11.34
N ALA A 248 10.29 0.81 -12.57
CA ALA A 248 11.68 0.61 -12.97
C ALA A 248 12.67 1.43 -12.13
N ASP A 249 12.23 2.66 -11.75
CA ASP A 249 13.04 3.65 -11.05
C ASP A 249 12.78 3.65 -9.53
N ASP A 250 12.20 2.57 -8.94
CA ASP A 250 11.91 2.54 -7.50
C ASP A 250 13.19 2.70 -6.67
N PRO A 251 13.37 3.83 -5.96
CA PRO A 251 14.58 4.05 -5.17
C PRO A 251 14.58 3.29 -3.85
N LEU A 252 13.43 2.78 -3.39
CA LEU A 252 13.30 2.05 -2.12
C LEU A 252 13.51 0.56 -2.31
N PHE A 253 12.82 -0.03 -3.29
CA PHE A 253 12.84 -1.46 -3.57
C PHE A 253 13.20 -1.70 -5.04
N PRO A 254 14.47 -2.05 -5.33
CA PRO A 254 14.91 -2.29 -6.70
C PRO A 254 14.12 -3.39 -7.42
N VAL A 255 13.96 -3.27 -8.72
CA VAL A 255 13.33 -4.29 -9.60
C VAL A 255 13.92 -5.68 -9.39
N ALA A 256 15.20 -5.79 -9.03
CA ALA A 256 15.85 -7.05 -8.71
C ALA A 256 15.14 -7.86 -7.62
N HIS A 257 14.41 -7.20 -6.70
CA HIS A 257 13.58 -7.88 -5.71
C HIS A 257 12.39 -8.60 -6.36
N ALA A 258 11.71 -7.93 -7.29
CA ALA A 258 10.61 -8.52 -8.04
C ALA A 258 11.10 -9.64 -8.98
N ALA A 259 12.22 -9.45 -9.66
CA ALA A 259 12.81 -10.45 -10.53
C ALA A 259 13.19 -11.72 -9.75
N ARG A 260 13.78 -11.57 -8.54
CA ARG A 260 14.08 -12.71 -7.67
C ARG A 260 12.81 -13.42 -7.19
N ALA A 261 11.79 -12.68 -6.78
CA ALA A 261 10.52 -13.26 -6.36
C ALA A 261 9.84 -14.00 -7.53
N HIS A 262 9.87 -13.43 -8.73
CA HIS A 262 9.36 -14.06 -9.95
C HIS A 262 10.07 -15.39 -10.25
N ALA A 263 11.39 -15.44 -10.11
CA ALA A 263 12.15 -16.66 -10.31
C ALA A 263 11.83 -17.78 -9.29
N LEU A 264 11.37 -17.40 -8.07
CA LEU A 264 11.02 -18.33 -7.01
C LEU A 264 9.57 -18.85 -7.08
N VAL A 265 8.69 -18.16 -7.82
CA VAL A 265 7.26 -18.51 -7.95
C VAL A 265 6.94 -18.78 -9.42
N ALA A 266 6.99 -20.03 -9.84
CA ALA A 266 6.91 -20.45 -11.25
C ALA A 266 5.63 -19.98 -11.98
N HIS A 267 4.51 -19.81 -11.27
CA HIS A 267 3.22 -19.36 -11.82
C HIS A 267 2.98 -17.84 -11.65
N SER A 268 4.03 -17.08 -11.31
CA SER A 268 3.94 -15.62 -11.22
C SER A 268 4.13 -14.97 -12.59
N ARG A 269 3.70 -13.70 -12.66
CA ARG A 269 3.97 -12.79 -13.77
C ARG A 269 4.67 -11.56 -13.22
N LEU A 270 5.62 -11.02 -13.98
CA LEU A 270 6.31 -9.77 -13.67
C LEU A 270 6.01 -8.73 -14.74
N ALA A 271 5.62 -7.54 -14.33
CA ALA A 271 5.54 -6.36 -15.19
C ALA A 271 6.37 -5.24 -14.56
N VAL A 272 7.28 -4.67 -15.33
CA VAL A 272 8.06 -3.50 -14.95
C VAL A 272 7.51 -2.30 -15.70
N ILE A 273 7.24 -1.20 -14.99
CA ILE A 273 6.68 0.03 -15.55
C ILE A 273 7.81 1.05 -15.64
N GLU A 274 8.22 1.32 -16.87
CA GLU A 274 9.31 2.24 -17.17
C GLU A 274 8.98 3.69 -16.76
N GLY A 275 9.96 4.40 -16.20
CA GLY A 275 9.82 5.78 -15.76
C GLY A 275 8.89 5.97 -14.54
N ALA A 276 8.50 4.90 -13.86
CA ALA A 276 7.80 4.95 -12.60
C ALA A 276 8.73 4.60 -11.43
N GLY A 277 8.56 5.30 -10.32
CA GLY A 277 9.27 5.05 -9.08
C GLY A 277 8.49 4.14 -8.13
N HIS A 278 8.36 4.57 -6.86
CA HIS A 278 7.77 3.74 -5.81
C HIS A 278 6.25 3.57 -5.90
N SER A 279 5.55 4.44 -6.62
CA SER A 279 4.08 4.43 -6.71
C SER A 279 3.59 4.36 -8.16
N PRO A 280 3.87 3.28 -8.92
CA PRO A 280 3.51 3.17 -10.33
C PRO A 280 2.01 3.32 -10.58
N GLN A 281 1.14 2.96 -9.63
CA GLN A 281 -0.32 3.15 -9.69
C GLN A 281 -0.75 4.62 -9.69
N ALA A 282 0.11 5.51 -9.18
CA ALA A 282 -0.14 6.95 -9.17
C ALA A 282 0.68 7.69 -10.23
N GLU A 283 1.88 7.20 -10.51
CA GLU A 283 2.83 7.86 -11.41
C GLU A 283 2.57 7.55 -12.90
N ARG A 284 2.09 6.34 -13.20
CA ARG A 284 1.79 5.83 -14.55
C ARG A 284 0.46 5.07 -14.55
N PRO A 285 -0.65 5.71 -14.14
CA PRO A 285 -1.90 5.01 -13.84
C PRO A 285 -2.50 4.27 -15.04
N GLU A 286 -2.36 4.80 -16.26
CA GLU A 286 -2.91 4.16 -17.46
C GLU A 286 -2.22 2.82 -17.76
N GLU A 287 -0.89 2.80 -17.66
CA GLU A 287 -0.10 1.59 -17.87
C GLU A 287 -0.30 0.59 -16.74
N PHE A 288 -0.25 1.07 -15.49
CA PHE A 288 -0.52 0.26 -14.32
C PHE A 288 -1.88 -0.43 -14.41
N ASN A 289 -2.94 0.33 -14.67
CA ASN A 289 -4.30 -0.21 -14.76
C ASN A 289 -4.46 -1.21 -15.89
N ARG A 290 -3.83 -1.00 -17.05
CA ARG A 290 -3.83 -1.97 -18.15
C ARG A 290 -3.22 -3.30 -17.72
N VAL A 291 -2.08 -3.29 -17.01
CA VAL A 291 -1.43 -4.51 -16.50
C VAL A 291 -2.28 -5.19 -15.45
N LEU A 292 -2.77 -4.43 -14.47
CA LEU A 292 -3.61 -4.92 -13.38
C LEU A 292 -4.89 -5.57 -13.92
N LEU A 293 -5.65 -4.84 -14.73
CA LEU A 293 -6.96 -5.31 -15.24
C LEU A 293 -6.79 -6.55 -16.12
N LYS A 294 -5.78 -6.59 -17.00
CA LYS A 294 -5.48 -7.80 -17.78
C LYS A 294 -5.26 -9.04 -16.90
N PHE A 295 -4.66 -8.87 -15.74
CA PHE A 295 -4.42 -9.99 -14.82
C PHE A 295 -5.65 -10.36 -14.01
N ILE A 296 -6.40 -9.40 -13.52
CA ILE A 296 -7.56 -9.70 -12.65
C ILE A 296 -8.78 -10.19 -13.44
N ASP A 297 -8.94 -9.77 -14.71
CA ASP A 297 -10.00 -10.20 -15.62
C ASP A 297 -9.79 -11.62 -16.16
N GLY A 298 -8.56 -12.01 -16.45
CA GLY A 298 -8.20 -13.37 -16.95
C GLY A 298 -8.04 -14.36 -15.82
#